data_83ab8fda323a816b356793d79134c8ad
#
_entry.id   83ab8fda323a816b356793d79134c8ad
#
_cell.length_a   1.000
_cell.length_b   1.000
_cell.length_c   1.000
_cell.angle_alpha   90.00
_cell.angle_beta   90.00
_cell.angle_gamma   90.00
#
_symmetry.space_group_name_H-M   'P 1'
#
loop_
_entity.id
_entity.type
_entity.pdbx_description
1 polymer ?
#
loop_
_entity_poly.entity_id
_entity_poly.type
_entity_poly.pdbx_seq_one_letter_code
_entity_poly.pdbx_strand_id
1 'polypeptide(L)'
;MERLNRHLAEQLAARGEVTVVGPAGIAAHAPDGVRVIEAGRGALWRFLSGALWQGLRSARRRSPDVVLAGSGLTAPMAWLAARASGARAAVYLHGLDVTVGHPLYRLVWHPFLRRMDRVVVNSSATCGLAEGIGIAPERIRIIPPGVALPEPIDETERLHLRRMCRQRHGIGEGPVLLSVGRLTSRKGLLEFVRDVLPLIADKWPHVQLVIVGDPPDDALAARAQTPRQIREAAHRAGVEDRLHFLGRIDDEELESVYLMADIHVFPVQEIPGDPEGFGMVAIEAAAHGLPTVAYAAGGVVDAVADGVSGRLVPPGDSAGFADRVIELLQRPLPIEPMLAFAAGFSWPAFGDRLAAALGLESMESGIMD
;
A
#
# COMPACT_ATOMS: atom_id res chain seq x y z
N MET A 1 -4.54 -1.46 -5.35
CA MET A 1 -4.35 -0.86 -6.68
C MET A 1 -5.39 0.21 -7.00
N GLU A 2 -6.68 -0.05 -6.85
CA GLU A 2 -7.74 0.92 -7.20
C GLU A 2 -7.61 2.24 -6.44
N ARG A 3 -7.48 2.20 -5.10
CA ARG A 3 -7.27 3.40 -4.26
C ARG A 3 -6.04 4.21 -4.72
N LEU A 4 -4.92 3.55 -4.99
CA LEU A 4 -3.71 4.23 -5.46
C LEU A 4 -3.89 4.85 -6.85
N ASN A 5 -4.51 4.14 -7.79
CA ASN A 5 -4.76 4.67 -9.15
C ASN A 5 -5.73 5.85 -9.13
N ARG A 6 -6.69 5.88 -8.19
CA ARG A 6 -7.56 7.03 -7.97
C ARG A 6 -6.76 8.26 -7.53
N HIS A 7 -5.94 8.11 -6.49
CA HIS A 7 -5.10 9.21 -6.00
C HIS A 7 -4.04 9.64 -7.02
N LEU A 8 -3.50 8.68 -7.81
CA LEU A 8 -2.61 9.00 -8.91
C LEU A 8 -3.30 9.93 -9.94
N ALA A 9 -4.54 9.60 -10.33
CA ALA A 9 -5.32 10.44 -11.24
C ALA A 9 -5.66 11.81 -10.62
N GLU A 10 -6.01 11.85 -9.34
CA GLU A 10 -6.31 13.06 -8.57
C GLU A 10 -5.07 13.99 -8.50
N GLN A 11 -3.92 13.45 -8.12
CA GLN A 11 -2.70 14.23 -8.01
C GLN A 11 -2.19 14.76 -9.35
N LEU A 12 -2.38 13.99 -10.42
CA LEU A 12 -2.07 14.48 -11.77
C LEU A 12 -3.09 15.50 -12.27
N ALA A 13 -4.37 15.35 -11.93
CA ALA A 13 -5.41 16.32 -12.33
C ALA A 13 -5.21 17.70 -11.68
N ALA A 14 -4.62 17.76 -10.49
CA ALA A 14 -4.23 19.02 -9.85
C ALA A 14 -3.08 19.74 -10.61
N ARG A 15 -2.41 19.08 -11.57
CA ARG A 15 -1.24 19.59 -12.30
C ARG A 15 -1.42 19.66 -13.81
N GLY A 16 -2.57 19.20 -14.34
CA GLY A 16 -2.86 19.24 -15.77
C GLY A 16 -4.11 18.46 -16.16
N GLU A 17 -4.42 18.46 -17.44
CA GLU A 17 -5.57 17.71 -17.96
C GLU A 17 -5.32 16.20 -17.90
N VAL A 18 -6.20 15.46 -17.22
CA VAL A 18 -6.12 14.01 -17.09
C VAL A 18 -7.32 13.33 -17.78
N THR A 19 -7.00 12.32 -18.58
CA THR A 19 -8.01 11.41 -19.12
C THR A 19 -7.71 9.99 -18.64
N VAL A 20 -8.63 9.40 -17.92
CA VAL A 20 -8.54 8.01 -17.44
C VAL A 20 -9.32 7.08 -18.37
N VAL A 21 -8.66 6.03 -18.85
CA VAL A 21 -9.29 4.92 -19.57
C VAL A 21 -9.32 3.71 -18.65
N GLY A 22 -10.50 3.29 -18.23
CA GLY A 22 -10.64 2.22 -17.23
C GLY A 22 -11.82 1.29 -17.49
N PRO A 23 -12.03 0.27 -16.66
CA PRO A 23 -13.14 -0.67 -16.80
C PRO A 23 -14.49 0.03 -16.63
N ALA A 24 -15.55 -0.60 -17.10
CA ALA A 24 -16.91 -0.07 -16.94
C ALA A 24 -17.26 0.08 -15.45
N GLY A 25 -17.88 1.21 -15.12
CA GLY A 25 -18.21 1.60 -13.73
C GLY A 25 -17.14 2.47 -13.05
N ILE A 26 -15.98 2.67 -13.67
CA ILE A 26 -14.91 3.51 -13.09
C ILE A 26 -15.34 4.97 -12.91
N ALA A 27 -16.29 5.45 -13.71
CA ALA A 27 -16.78 6.82 -13.62
C ALA A 27 -17.37 7.16 -12.23
N ALA A 28 -17.96 6.18 -11.53
CA ALA A 28 -18.50 6.37 -10.17
C ALA A 28 -17.42 6.59 -9.10
N HIS A 29 -16.16 6.29 -9.41
CA HIS A 29 -15.02 6.35 -8.49
C HIS A 29 -13.91 7.31 -8.93
N ALA A 30 -14.13 7.99 -10.06
CA ALA A 30 -13.16 8.93 -10.59
C ALA A 30 -13.14 10.22 -9.74
N PRO A 31 -11.96 10.82 -9.52
CA PRO A 31 -11.86 12.10 -8.85
C PRO A 31 -12.42 13.23 -9.74
N ASP A 32 -12.79 14.35 -9.12
CA ASP A 32 -13.25 15.54 -9.80
C ASP A 32 -12.19 16.09 -10.78
N GLY A 33 -12.63 16.70 -11.87
CA GLY A 33 -11.73 17.27 -12.87
C GLY A 33 -11.08 16.26 -13.82
N VAL A 34 -11.30 14.96 -13.62
CA VAL A 34 -10.76 13.89 -14.48
C VAL A 34 -11.78 13.49 -15.54
N ARG A 35 -11.33 13.46 -16.79
CA ARG A 35 -12.15 12.91 -17.87
C ARG A 35 -12.07 11.38 -17.86
N VAL A 36 -13.22 10.72 -17.88
CA VAL A 36 -13.31 9.26 -17.85
C VAL A 36 -13.79 8.70 -19.18
N ILE A 37 -13.16 7.64 -19.65
CA ILE A 37 -13.55 6.83 -20.78
C ILE A 37 -13.63 5.37 -20.34
N GLU A 38 -14.82 4.81 -20.37
CA GLU A 38 -15.02 3.40 -20.03
C GLU A 38 -14.63 2.48 -21.19
N ALA A 39 -13.83 1.46 -20.88
CA ALA A 39 -13.33 0.47 -21.83
C ALA A 39 -13.89 -0.91 -21.51
N GLY A 40 -15.00 -1.29 -22.14
CA GLY A 40 -15.56 -2.65 -22.11
C GLY A 40 -16.07 -3.14 -20.74
N ARG A 41 -17.04 -4.05 -20.77
CA ARG A 41 -17.57 -4.76 -19.58
C ARG A 41 -17.25 -6.25 -19.65
N GLY A 42 -17.03 -6.88 -18.51
CA GLY A 42 -16.95 -8.34 -18.37
C GLY A 42 -15.52 -8.89 -18.50
N ALA A 43 -15.30 -9.85 -19.41
CA ALA A 43 -14.04 -10.58 -19.48
C ALA A 43 -12.81 -9.69 -19.72
N LEU A 44 -11.67 -10.05 -19.11
CA LEU A 44 -10.40 -9.31 -19.17
C LEU A 44 -9.99 -8.92 -20.59
N TRP A 45 -10.11 -9.84 -21.56
CA TRP A 45 -9.73 -9.55 -22.96
C TRP A 45 -10.59 -8.43 -23.61
N ARG A 46 -11.88 -8.31 -23.23
CA ARG A 46 -12.75 -7.21 -23.68
C ARG A 46 -12.31 -5.87 -23.11
N PHE A 47 -11.94 -5.86 -21.82
CA PHE A 47 -11.36 -4.68 -21.21
C PHE A 47 -10.05 -4.28 -21.91
N LEU A 48 -9.12 -5.22 -22.10
CA LEU A 48 -7.81 -4.92 -22.70
C LEU A 48 -7.94 -4.42 -24.15
N SER A 49 -8.83 -5.03 -24.97
CA SER A 49 -9.08 -4.57 -26.33
C SER A 49 -9.78 -3.22 -26.37
N GLY A 50 -10.75 -2.99 -25.49
CA GLY A 50 -11.41 -1.69 -25.34
C GLY A 50 -10.44 -0.60 -24.85
N ALA A 51 -9.60 -0.89 -23.88
CA ALA A 51 -8.58 0.01 -23.38
C ALA A 51 -7.57 0.39 -24.47
N LEU A 52 -7.15 -0.58 -25.28
CA LEU A 52 -6.28 -0.32 -26.43
C LEU A 52 -6.95 0.63 -27.43
N TRP A 53 -8.17 0.32 -27.85
CA TRP A 53 -8.88 1.12 -28.85
C TRP A 53 -9.19 2.54 -28.36
N GLN A 54 -9.72 2.67 -27.13
CA GLN A 54 -10.02 3.96 -26.52
C GLN A 54 -8.75 4.76 -26.23
N GLY A 55 -7.71 4.09 -25.74
CA GLY A 55 -6.40 4.69 -25.50
C GLY A 55 -5.78 5.27 -26.76
N LEU A 56 -5.73 4.49 -27.85
CA LEU A 56 -5.25 4.95 -29.17
C LEU A 56 -6.07 6.13 -29.69
N ARG A 57 -7.41 6.03 -29.64
CA ARG A 57 -8.30 7.09 -30.10
C ARG A 57 -8.13 8.38 -29.29
N SER A 58 -8.07 8.27 -27.95
CA SER A 58 -7.88 9.41 -27.06
C SER A 58 -6.52 10.06 -27.26
N ALA A 59 -5.46 9.27 -27.29
CA ALA A 59 -4.09 9.74 -27.44
C ALA A 59 -3.88 10.51 -28.76
N ARG A 60 -4.38 9.98 -29.89
CA ARG A 60 -4.31 10.65 -31.20
C ARG A 60 -5.09 11.96 -31.27
N ARG A 61 -6.19 12.07 -30.52
CA ARG A 61 -7.04 13.28 -30.55
C ARG A 61 -6.56 14.39 -29.63
N ARG A 62 -5.85 14.02 -28.55
CA ARG A 62 -5.49 14.93 -27.48
C ARG A 62 -4.02 15.25 -27.43
N SER A 63 -3.17 14.45 -28.10
CA SER A 63 -1.71 14.59 -28.11
C SER A 63 -1.14 14.79 -26.70
N PRO A 64 -1.34 13.84 -25.77
CA PRO A 64 -0.88 14.00 -24.40
C PRO A 64 0.66 14.00 -24.34
N ASP A 65 1.23 14.63 -23.31
CA ASP A 65 2.67 14.59 -23.03
C ASP A 65 3.11 13.20 -22.56
N VAL A 66 2.24 12.54 -21.78
CA VAL A 66 2.52 11.24 -21.17
C VAL A 66 1.28 10.33 -21.28
N VAL A 67 1.50 9.07 -21.58
CA VAL A 67 0.51 7.99 -21.42
C VAL A 67 1.02 7.05 -20.33
N LEU A 68 0.34 7.05 -19.18
CA LEU A 68 0.71 6.29 -18.00
C LEU A 68 -0.18 5.05 -17.83
N ALA A 69 0.43 3.87 -17.76
CA ALA A 69 -0.24 2.65 -17.32
C ALA A 69 -0.28 2.59 -15.79
N GLY A 70 -1.46 2.48 -15.19
CA GLY A 70 -1.64 2.35 -13.73
C GLY A 70 -1.29 0.97 -13.17
N SER A 71 -0.90 0.02 -14.03
CA SER A 71 -0.37 -1.30 -13.67
C SER A 71 0.37 -1.94 -14.82
N GLY A 72 1.20 -2.93 -14.54
CA GLY A 72 1.91 -3.70 -15.57
C GLY A 72 0.98 -4.36 -16.58
N LEU A 73 -0.24 -4.74 -16.17
CA LEU A 73 -1.23 -5.36 -17.05
C LEU A 73 -1.63 -4.46 -18.25
N THR A 74 -1.72 -3.14 -18.02
CA THR A 74 -2.11 -2.17 -19.06
C THR A 74 -0.92 -1.55 -19.81
N ALA A 75 0.30 -1.96 -19.49
CA ALA A 75 1.53 -1.45 -20.10
C ALA A 75 1.59 -1.57 -21.63
N PRO A 76 1.22 -2.70 -22.27
CA PRO A 76 1.21 -2.80 -23.73
C PRO A 76 0.27 -1.76 -24.40
N MET A 77 -0.91 -1.52 -23.81
CA MET A 77 -1.90 -0.58 -24.32
C MET A 77 -1.39 0.86 -24.23
N ALA A 78 -0.81 1.21 -23.07
CA ALA A 78 -0.22 2.53 -22.84
C ALA A 78 0.96 2.80 -23.77
N TRP A 79 1.84 1.82 -23.96
CA TRP A 79 2.97 1.95 -24.87
C TRP A 79 2.53 2.17 -26.30
N LEU A 80 1.55 1.39 -26.80
CA LEU A 80 1.02 1.54 -28.17
C LEU A 80 0.32 2.90 -28.35
N ALA A 81 -0.45 3.35 -27.37
CA ALA A 81 -1.11 4.65 -27.39
C ALA A 81 -0.09 5.81 -27.40
N ALA A 82 0.94 5.73 -26.57
CA ALA A 82 2.03 6.70 -26.53
C ALA A 82 2.77 6.79 -27.88
N ARG A 83 3.14 5.64 -28.46
CA ARG A 83 3.79 5.61 -29.78
C ARG A 83 2.90 6.18 -30.90
N ALA A 84 1.60 6.00 -30.79
CA ALA A 84 0.65 6.52 -31.81
C ALA A 84 0.40 8.03 -31.71
N SER A 85 0.75 8.69 -30.61
CA SER A 85 0.59 10.12 -30.39
C SER A 85 1.89 10.91 -30.23
N GLY A 86 3.07 10.21 -30.21
CA GLY A 86 4.35 10.85 -29.93
C GLY A 86 4.58 11.16 -28.44
N ALA A 87 3.69 10.68 -27.56
CA ALA A 87 3.81 10.86 -26.11
C ALA A 87 4.89 9.98 -25.47
N ARG A 88 5.33 10.33 -24.28
CA ARG A 88 6.16 9.45 -23.43
C ARG A 88 5.30 8.33 -22.86
N ALA A 89 5.84 7.10 -22.90
CA ALA A 89 5.20 5.92 -22.31
C ALA A 89 5.70 5.70 -20.88
N ALA A 90 4.80 5.66 -19.92
CA ALA A 90 5.13 5.40 -18.53
C ALA A 90 4.28 4.27 -17.92
N VAL A 91 4.78 3.65 -16.85
CA VAL A 91 4.05 2.63 -16.09
C VAL A 91 4.31 2.77 -14.60
N TYR A 92 3.29 2.55 -13.76
CA TYR A 92 3.43 2.38 -12.32
C TYR A 92 3.31 0.89 -11.98
N LEU A 93 4.35 0.31 -11.35
CA LEU A 93 4.42 -1.10 -10.98
C LEU A 93 4.24 -1.28 -9.47
N HIS A 94 3.50 -2.33 -9.10
CA HIS A 94 3.10 -2.60 -7.71
C HIS A 94 3.81 -3.82 -7.09
N GLY A 95 4.74 -4.46 -7.81
CA GLY A 95 5.45 -5.67 -7.41
C GLY A 95 4.87 -6.93 -8.04
N LEU A 96 3.61 -7.26 -7.78
CA LEU A 96 2.93 -8.43 -8.39
C LEU A 96 2.93 -8.38 -9.92
N ASP A 97 2.87 -7.19 -10.52
CA ASP A 97 2.94 -6.97 -11.98
C ASP A 97 4.20 -7.56 -12.62
N VAL A 98 5.27 -7.65 -11.85
CA VAL A 98 6.58 -8.13 -12.32
C VAL A 98 6.77 -9.61 -12.04
N THR A 99 6.18 -10.11 -10.93
CA THR A 99 6.35 -11.50 -10.47
C THR A 99 5.39 -12.51 -11.10
N VAL A 100 4.49 -12.08 -12.01
CA VAL A 100 3.55 -12.97 -12.69
C VAL A 100 4.29 -14.13 -13.37
N GLY A 101 4.09 -15.35 -12.82
CA GLY A 101 4.83 -16.56 -13.26
C GLY A 101 4.38 -17.14 -14.60
N HIS A 102 3.29 -16.64 -15.21
CA HIS A 102 2.72 -17.21 -16.41
C HIS A 102 3.65 -16.96 -17.63
N PRO A 103 4.10 -18.00 -18.36
CA PRO A 103 5.07 -17.87 -19.46
C PRO A 103 4.62 -16.89 -20.55
N LEU A 104 3.33 -16.91 -20.92
CA LEU A 104 2.78 -16.01 -21.94
C LEU A 104 2.84 -14.54 -21.47
N TYR A 105 2.58 -14.27 -20.18
CA TYR A 105 2.75 -12.92 -19.64
C TYR A 105 4.19 -12.46 -19.76
N ARG A 106 5.15 -13.28 -19.38
CA ARG A 106 6.57 -12.98 -19.47
C ARG A 106 7.00 -12.73 -20.92
N LEU A 107 6.52 -13.55 -21.86
CA LEU A 107 6.87 -13.43 -23.27
C LEU A 107 6.31 -12.16 -23.92
N VAL A 108 5.07 -11.78 -23.57
CA VAL A 108 4.37 -10.67 -24.24
C VAL A 108 4.52 -9.36 -23.46
N TRP A 109 4.33 -9.34 -22.14
CA TRP A 109 4.31 -8.10 -21.34
C TRP A 109 5.70 -7.57 -20.98
N HIS A 110 6.66 -8.44 -20.60
CA HIS A 110 8.01 -7.97 -20.25
C HIS A 110 8.69 -7.16 -21.37
N PRO A 111 8.56 -7.51 -22.67
CA PRO A 111 9.11 -6.67 -23.74
C PRO A 111 8.52 -5.24 -23.77
N PHE A 112 7.24 -5.06 -23.43
CA PHE A 112 6.64 -3.72 -23.35
C PHE A 112 7.13 -2.97 -22.12
N LEU A 113 7.21 -3.62 -20.95
CA LEU A 113 7.75 -3.02 -19.73
C LEU A 113 9.19 -2.50 -19.94
N ARG A 114 10.04 -3.28 -20.63
CA ARG A 114 11.41 -2.86 -20.94
C ARG A 114 11.51 -1.69 -21.93
N ARG A 115 10.45 -1.42 -22.68
CA ARG A 115 10.40 -0.33 -23.68
C ARG A 115 9.75 0.94 -23.16
N MET A 116 9.26 0.97 -21.92
CA MET A 116 8.71 2.18 -21.30
C MET A 116 9.80 3.25 -21.17
N ASP A 117 9.44 4.49 -21.42
CA ASP A 117 10.34 5.63 -21.29
C ASP A 117 10.57 5.96 -19.79
N ARG A 118 9.56 5.70 -18.94
CA ARG A 118 9.63 5.80 -17.48
C ARG A 118 8.91 4.64 -16.81
N VAL A 119 9.53 4.11 -15.78
CA VAL A 119 8.98 3.05 -14.93
C VAL A 119 8.99 3.55 -13.49
N VAL A 120 7.82 3.75 -12.92
CA VAL A 120 7.67 4.11 -11.52
C VAL A 120 7.40 2.84 -10.72
N VAL A 121 8.09 2.68 -9.61
CA VAL A 121 7.95 1.54 -8.71
C VAL A 121 7.65 2.05 -7.30
N ASN A 122 6.89 1.27 -6.54
CA ASN A 122 6.43 1.66 -5.21
C ASN A 122 7.46 1.45 -4.09
N SER A 123 8.54 0.70 -4.34
CA SER A 123 9.56 0.36 -3.33
C SER A 123 10.88 -0.06 -3.94
N SER A 124 11.93 -0.11 -3.11
CA SER A 124 13.24 -0.66 -3.46
C SER A 124 13.15 -2.15 -3.85
N ALA A 125 12.31 -2.91 -3.15
CA ALA A 125 12.07 -4.31 -3.50
C ALA A 125 11.46 -4.46 -4.90
N THR A 126 10.46 -3.64 -5.26
CA THR A 126 9.89 -3.64 -6.62
C THR A 126 10.88 -3.12 -7.66
N CYS A 127 11.80 -2.20 -7.29
CA CYS A 127 12.90 -1.77 -8.14
C CYS A 127 13.79 -2.96 -8.52
N GLY A 128 14.27 -3.73 -7.56
CA GLY A 128 15.06 -4.92 -7.81
C GLY A 128 14.35 -5.95 -8.69
N LEU A 129 13.04 -6.14 -8.53
CA LEU A 129 12.24 -7.00 -9.42
C LEU A 129 12.18 -6.44 -10.84
N ALA A 130 12.02 -5.14 -11.01
CA ALA A 130 11.99 -4.48 -12.32
C ALA A 130 13.34 -4.58 -13.05
N GLU A 131 14.44 -4.38 -12.35
CA GLU A 131 15.80 -4.59 -12.85
C GLU A 131 16.02 -6.06 -13.24
N GLY A 132 15.54 -7.00 -12.42
CA GLY A 132 15.63 -8.44 -12.66
C GLY A 132 14.94 -8.91 -13.93
N ILE A 133 13.94 -8.19 -14.44
CA ILE A 133 13.34 -8.47 -15.75
C ILE A 133 13.99 -7.68 -16.89
N GLY A 134 15.07 -6.93 -16.63
CA GLY A 134 15.87 -6.22 -17.62
C GLY A 134 15.36 -4.81 -17.98
N ILE A 135 14.68 -4.13 -17.06
CA ILE A 135 14.41 -2.69 -17.18
C ILE A 135 15.66 -1.93 -16.78
N ALA A 136 16.07 -0.97 -17.61
CA ALA A 136 17.26 -0.18 -17.38
C ALA A 136 17.12 0.74 -16.16
N PRO A 137 18.06 0.75 -15.19
CA PRO A 137 17.94 1.46 -13.92
C PRO A 137 17.69 2.97 -14.09
N GLU A 138 18.25 3.59 -15.12
CA GLU A 138 18.05 5.02 -15.40
C GLU A 138 16.61 5.39 -15.77
N ARG A 139 15.79 4.42 -16.15
CA ARG A 139 14.35 4.59 -16.42
C ARG A 139 13.48 4.39 -15.20
N ILE A 140 14.02 3.77 -14.12
CA ILE A 140 13.27 3.45 -12.93
C ILE A 140 13.30 4.63 -11.96
N ARG A 141 12.14 4.92 -11.34
CA ARG A 141 12.01 5.88 -10.23
C ARG A 141 11.22 5.24 -9.11
N ILE A 142 11.80 5.23 -7.91
CA ILE A 142 11.10 4.76 -6.71
C ILE A 142 10.24 5.90 -6.19
N ILE A 143 8.92 5.71 -6.23
CA ILE A 143 7.95 6.67 -5.71
C ILE A 143 6.93 5.88 -4.89
N PRO A 144 7.13 5.79 -3.59
CA PRO A 144 6.18 5.14 -2.69
C PRO A 144 4.80 5.80 -2.76
N PRO A 145 3.71 5.03 -2.57
CA PRO A 145 2.37 5.59 -2.51
C PRO A 145 2.21 6.59 -1.38
N GLY A 146 1.27 7.51 -1.54
CA GLY A 146 0.91 8.48 -0.52
C GLY A 146 -0.04 7.88 0.52
N VAL A 147 -0.16 8.59 1.65
CA VAL A 147 -1.16 8.35 2.69
C VAL A 147 -1.88 9.65 3.03
N ALA A 148 -3.11 9.54 3.55
CA ALA A 148 -3.79 10.66 4.18
C ALA A 148 -3.08 10.97 5.51
N LEU A 149 -2.86 12.25 5.77
CA LEU A 149 -2.36 12.69 7.07
C LEU A 149 -3.56 13.13 7.90
N PRO A 150 -3.71 12.60 9.14
CA PRO A 150 -4.79 13.03 10.03
C PRO A 150 -4.60 14.50 10.44
N GLU A 151 -5.70 15.16 10.81
CA GLU A 151 -5.63 16.49 11.42
C GLU A 151 -4.84 16.42 12.73
N PRO A 152 -4.02 17.45 13.02
CA PRO A 152 -3.31 17.52 14.29
C PRO A 152 -4.26 17.57 15.47
N ILE A 153 -4.06 16.70 16.44
CA ILE A 153 -4.83 16.65 17.70
C ILE A 153 -3.89 16.81 18.89
N ASP A 154 -4.37 17.47 19.95
CA ASP A 154 -3.60 17.56 21.18
C ASP A 154 -3.63 16.26 22.00
N GLU A 155 -2.75 16.17 23.02
CA GLU A 155 -2.64 14.97 23.84
C GLU A 155 -3.92 14.67 24.63
N THR A 156 -4.66 15.69 25.05
CA THR A 156 -5.93 15.52 25.80
C THR A 156 -6.99 14.89 24.91
N GLU A 157 -7.11 15.38 23.69
CA GLU A 157 -8.02 14.87 22.67
C GLU A 157 -7.63 13.45 22.24
N ARG A 158 -6.33 13.19 22.02
CA ARG A 158 -5.79 11.84 21.73
C ARG A 158 -6.19 10.85 22.83
N LEU A 159 -6.00 11.18 24.10
CA LEU A 159 -6.36 10.33 25.23
C LEU A 159 -7.87 10.14 25.35
N HIS A 160 -8.66 11.14 24.98
CA HIS A 160 -10.12 11.04 24.97
C HIS A 160 -10.59 10.08 23.88
N LEU A 161 -10.16 10.28 22.63
CA LEU A 161 -10.50 9.43 21.49
C LEU A 161 -10.06 7.98 21.73
N ARG A 162 -8.87 7.77 22.27
CA ARG A 162 -8.36 6.45 22.64
C ARG A 162 -9.30 5.75 23.62
N ARG A 163 -9.75 6.42 24.68
CA ARG A 163 -10.68 5.84 25.67
C ARG A 163 -12.03 5.51 25.05
N MET A 164 -12.58 6.43 24.26
CA MET A 164 -13.87 6.23 23.59
C MET A 164 -13.82 5.03 22.62
N CYS A 165 -12.77 4.91 21.84
CA CYS A 165 -12.60 3.80 20.91
C CYS A 165 -12.46 2.46 21.66
N ARG A 166 -11.66 2.39 22.74
CA ARG A 166 -11.54 1.18 23.58
C ARG A 166 -12.87 0.76 24.18
N GLN A 167 -13.66 1.69 24.69
CA GLN A 167 -15.00 1.42 25.25
C GLN A 167 -15.96 0.88 24.18
N ARG A 168 -15.95 1.50 22.98
CA ARG A 168 -16.80 1.08 21.84
C ARG A 168 -16.56 -0.37 21.46
N HIS A 169 -15.30 -0.80 21.42
CA HIS A 169 -14.91 -2.15 21.00
C HIS A 169 -14.76 -3.15 22.15
N GLY A 170 -15.08 -2.76 23.39
CA GLY A 170 -14.92 -3.64 24.55
C GLY A 170 -13.47 -4.05 24.85
N ILE A 171 -12.51 -3.19 24.46
CA ILE A 171 -11.09 -3.42 24.71
C ILE A 171 -10.75 -3.01 26.13
N GLY A 172 -10.24 -3.96 26.91
CA GLY A 172 -9.87 -3.74 28.31
C GLY A 172 -8.66 -2.82 28.50
N GLU A 173 -8.28 -2.65 29.75
CA GLU A 173 -7.03 -2.00 30.11
C GLU A 173 -5.85 -2.92 29.79
N GLY A 174 -4.74 -2.33 29.34
CA GLY A 174 -3.54 -3.05 28.95
C GLY A 174 -3.03 -2.61 27.57
N PRO A 175 -1.86 -3.11 27.17
CA PRO A 175 -1.31 -2.82 25.85
C PRO A 175 -2.19 -3.38 24.73
N VAL A 176 -2.37 -2.58 23.67
CA VAL A 176 -3.13 -2.95 22.48
C VAL A 176 -2.19 -3.02 21.28
N LEU A 177 -2.06 -4.21 20.74
CA LEU A 177 -1.42 -4.45 19.45
C LEU A 177 -2.47 -4.35 18.34
N LEU A 178 -2.11 -3.76 17.21
CA LEU A 178 -3.01 -3.58 16.07
C LEU A 178 -2.42 -4.26 14.83
N SER A 179 -3.23 -5.05 14.15
CA SER A 179 -2.93 -5.59 12.81
C SER A 179 -3.96 -5.10 11.81
N VAL A 180 -3.53 -4.43 10.74
CA VAL A 180 -4.41 -3.88 9.70
C VAL A 180 -4.09 -4.49 8.35
N GLY A 181 -5.10 -5.02 7.65
CA GLY A 181 -4.96 -5.51 6.30
C GLY A 181 -5.76 -6.75 5.96
N ARG A 182 -5.71 -7.15 4.70
CA ARG A 182 -6.38 -8.38 4.24
C ARG A 182 -5.78 -9.61 4.93
N LEU A 183 -6.63 -10.52 5.38
CA LEU A 183 -6.20 -11.76 6.04
C LEU A 183 -5.67 -12.76 4.99
N THR A 184 -4.37 -12.67 4.71
CA THR A 184 -3.67 -13.54 3.75
C THR A 184 -2.39 -14.09 4.37
N SER A 185 -1.92 -15.24 3.87
CA SER A 185 -0.69 -15.86 4.35
C SER A 185 0.52 -14.91 4.30
N ARG A 186 0.58 -14.03 3.28
CA ARG A 186 1.63 -13.01 3.19
C ARG A 186 1.64 -12.04 4.37
N LYS A 187 0.46 -11.70 4.92
CA LYS A 187 0.36 -10.78 6.06
C LYS A 187 0.80 -11.42 7.38
N GLY A 188 0.95 -12.75 7.43
CA GLY A 188 1.61 -13.48 8.52
C GLY A 188 0.89 -13.46 9.86
N LEU A 189 -0.39 -13.09 9.90
CA LEU A 189 -1.11 -12.93 11.17
C LEU A 189 -1.28 -14.25 11.91
N LEU A 190 -1.53 -15.35 11.18
CA LEU A 190 -1.65 -16.67 11.79
C LEU A 190 -0.34 -17.09 12.47
N GLU A 191 0.79 -16.88 11.79
CA GLU A 191 2.12 -17.17 12.28
C GLU A 191 2.46 -16.29 13.50
N PHE A 192 2.10 -15.01 13.46
CA PHE A 192 2.26 -14.08 14.58
C PHE A 192 1.50 -14.54 15.82
N VAL A 193 0.24 -14.92 15.66
CA VAL A 193 -0.61 -15.38 16.78
C VAL A 193 -0.10 -16.69 17.37
N ARG A 194 0.44 -17.59 16.53
CA ARG A 194 0.99 -18.87 16.97
C ARG A 194 2.33 -18.75 17.67
N ASP A 195 3.26 -17.95 17.12
CA ASP A 195 4.68 -18.01 17.46
C ASP A 195 5.19 -16.78 18.22
N VAL A 196 4.54 -15.62 18.08
CA VAL A 196 5.01 -14.34 18.64
C VAL A 196 4.13 -13.87 19.80
N LEU A 197 2.80 -13.85 19.62
CA LEU A 197 1.88 -13.33 20.62
C LEU A 197 2.00 -14.03 21.98
N PRO A 198 2.22 -15.35 22.10
CA PRO A 198 2.43 -16.00 23.38
C PRO A 198 3.66 -15.47 24.14
N LEU A 199 4.76 -15.19 23.42
CA LEU A 199 5.99 -14.65 24.02
C LEU A 199 5.77 -13.23 24.60
N ILE A 200 4.93 -12.43 23.92
CA ILE A 200 4.55 -11.11 24.42
C ILE A 200 3.61 -11.25 25.62
N ALA A 201 2.64 -12.16 25.54
CA ALA A 201 1.66 -12.40 26.61
C ALA A 201 2.28 -12.87 27.93
N ASP A 202 3.37 -13.61 27.88
CA ASP A 202 4.13 -14.02 29.06
C ASP A 202 4.71 -12.82 29.84
N LYS A 203 5.06 -11.73 29.15
CA LYS A 203 5.58 -10.49 29.76
C LYS A 203 4.49 -9.46 30.03
N TRP A 204 3.46 -9.44 29.19
CA TRP A 204 2.33 -8.52 29.27
C TRP A 204 1.00 -9.32 29.33
N PRO A 205 0.62 -9.84 30.51
CA PRO A 205 -0.54 -10.73 30.66
C PRO A 205 -1.88 -10.14 30.20
N HIS A 206 -2.00 -8.82 30.10
CA HIS A 206 -3.21 -8.12 29.64
C HIS A 206 -3.10 -7.55 28.24
N VAL A 207 -2.09 -7.98 27.44
CA VAL A 207 -1.97 -7.55 26.04
C VAL A 207 -3.17 -8.02 25.23
N GLN A 208 -3.69 -7.13 24.38
CA GLN A 208 -4.80 -7.42 23.46
C GLN A 208 -4.31 -7.25 22.02
N LEU A 209 -4.86 -8.04 21.11
CA LEU A 209 -4.60 -7.93 19.67
C LEU A 209 -5.89 -7.58 18.94
N VAL A 210 -5.94 -6.38 18.39
CA VAL A 210 -7.03 -5.91 17.54
C VAL A 210 -6.68 -6.19 16.08
N ILE A 211 -7.62 -6.79 15.35
CA ILE A 211 -7.44 -7.24 13.98
C ILE A 211 -8.48 -6.55 13.10
N VAL A 212 -8.00 -5.72 12.15
CA VAL A 212 -8.84 -5.02 11.17
C VAL A 212 -8.61 -5.61 9.80
N GLY A 213 -9.69 -6.03 9.16
CA GLY A 213 -9.71 -6.58 7.81
C GLY A 213 -10.28 -7.98 7.72
N ASP A 214 -10.58 -8.37 6.48
CA ASP A 214 -11.20 -9.64 6.14
C ASP A 214 -10.35 -10.46 5.15
N PRO A 215 -10.64 -11.75 5.00
CA PRO A 215 -10.13 -12.52 3.88
C PRO A 215 -10.54 -11.86 2.56
N PRO A 216 -9.69 -11.87 1.53
CA PRO A 216 -10.07 -11.33 0.22
C PRO A 216 -11.15 -12.19 -0.43
N ASP A 217 -12.18 -11.54 -1.01
CA ASP A 217 -13.25 -12.21 -1.75
C ASP A 217 -12.72 -12.86 -3.06
N ASP A 218 -11.79 -12.15 -3.74
CA ASP A 218 -11.14 -12.58 -4.98
C ASP A 218 -9.62 -12.40 -4.87
N ALA A 219 -8.90 -13.48 -4.63
CA ALA A 219 -7.44 -13.46 -4.62
C ALA A 219 -6.87 -14.30 -5.75
N LEU A 220 -6.39 -13.66 -6.80
CA LEU A 220 -5.75 -14.34 -7.95
C LEU A 220 -4.51 -15.16 -7.57
N ALA A 221 -3.82 -14.83 -6.47
CA ALA A 221 -2.60 -15.50 -6.04
C ALA A 221 -2.44 -15.63 -4.52
N ALA A 222 -3.14 -14.82 -3.70
CA ALA A 222 -2.95 -14.81 -2.26
C ALA A 222 -3.74 -15.93 -1.58
N ARG A 223 -3.06 -16.73 -0.74
CA ARG A 223 -3.72 -17.71 0.12
C ARG A 223 -4.42 -16.97 1.26
N ALA A 224 -5.76 -17.04 1.30
CA ALA A 224 -6.54 -16.47 2.38
C ALA A 224 -6.28 -17.20 3.71
N GLN A 225 -6.23 -16.43 4.80
CA GLN A 225 -6.31 -16.93 6.18
C GLN A 225 -7.66 -16.49 6.74
N THR A 226 -8.45 -17.44 7.24
CA THR A 226 -9.76 -17.11 7.78
C THR A 226 -9.67 -16.74 9.27
N PRO A 227 -10.59 -15.90 9.80
CA PRO A 227 -10.67 -15.64 11.25
C PRO A 227 -10.76 -16.93 12.08
N ARG A 228 -11.42 -17.96 11.56
CA ARG A 228 -11.50 -19.27 12.20
C ARG A 228 -10.13 -19.94 12.35
N GLN A 229 -9.33 -19.97 11.26
CA GLN A 229 -7.96 -20.54 11.32
C GLN A 229 -7.07 -19.79 12.31
N ILE A 230 -7.19 -18.46 12.35
CA ILE A 230 -6.42 -17.64 13.28
C ILE A 230 -6.86 -17.90 14.73
N ARG A 231 -8.17 -18.02 15.01
CA ARG A 231 -8.68 -18.39 16.35
C ARG A 231 -8.24 -19.78 16.78
N GLU A 232 -8.27 -20.76 15.87
CA GLU A 232 -7.80 -22.12 16.15
C GLU A 232 -6.29 -22.14 16.47
N ALA A 233 -5.49 -21.30 15.82
CA ALA A 233 -4.08 -21.14 16.15
C ALA A 233 -3.89 -20.49 17.53
N ALA A 234 -4.66 -19.43 17.82
CA ALA A 234 -4.66 -18.75 19.12
C ALA A 234 -5.07 -19.66 20.27
N HIS A 235 -6.12 -20.45 20.07
CA HIS A 235 -6.58 -21.42 21.06
C HIS A 235 -5.46 -22.41 21.44
N ARG A 236 -4.79 -22.99 20.42
CA ARG A 236 -3.67 -23.92 20.64
C ARG A 236 -2.47 -23.26 21.33
N ALA A 237 -2.30 -21.96 21.12
CA ALA A 237 -1.25 -21.15 21.72
C ALA A 237 -1.62 -20.53 23.08
N GLY A 238 -2.88 -20.75 23.57
CA GLY A 238 -3.35 -20.21 24.86
C GLY A 238 -3.56 -18.69 24.88
N VAL A 239 -3.83 -18.08 23.73
CA VAL A 239 -3.97 -16.61 23.58
C VAL A 239 -5.28 -16.19 22.90
N GLU A 240 -6.28 -17.07 22.78
CA GLU A 240 -7.53 -16.82 22.07
C GLU A 240 -8.33 -15.64 22.66
N ASP A 241 -8.38 -15.53 23.98
CA ASP A 241 -9.13 -14.49 24.70
C ASP A 241 -8.58 -13.07 24.48
N ARG A 242 -7.43 -12.95 23.80
CA ARG A 242 -6.76 -11.69 23.52
C ARG A 242 -7.11 -11.12 22.16
N LEU A 243 -7.82 -11.86 21.30
CA LEU A 243 -8.08 -11.51 19.92
C LEU A 243 -9.41 -10.80 19.75
N HIS A 244 -9.38 -9.61 19.16
CA HIS A 244 -10.55 -8.81 18.80
C HIS A 244 -10.59 -8.58 17.29
N PHE A 245 -11.52 -9.27 16.60
CA PHE A 245 -11.72 -9.10 15.16
C PHE A 245 -12.78 -8.04 14.92
N LEU A 246 -12.39 -6.93 14.28
CA LEU A 246 -13.32 -5.86 13.89
C LEU A 246 -13.85 -6.04 12.46
N GLY A 247 -13.26 -6.96 11.66
CA GLY A 247 -13.62 -7.10 10.26
C GLY A 247 -13.23 -5.87 9.43
N ARG A 248 -14.00 -5.59 8.38
CA ARG A 248 -13.82 -4.38 7.57
C ARG A 248 -14.53 -3.22 8.23
N ILE A 249 -13.81 -2.15 8.48
CA ILE A 249 -14.31 -0.88 9.01
C ILE A 249 -14.08 0.24 7.99
N ASP A 250 -14.76 1.36 8.15
CA ASP A 250 -14.55 2.54 7.30
C ASP A 250 -13.27 3.31 7.67
N ASP A 251 -12.94 4.33 6.89
CA ASP A 251 -11.70 5.10 7.07
C ASP A 251 -11.74 5.91 8.37
N GLU A 252 -12.89 6.46 8.78
CA GLU A 252 -13.05 7.26 10.03
C GLU A 252 -12.87 6.38 11.28
N GLU A 253 -13.48 5.20 11.28
CA GLU A 253 -13.30 4.23 12.36
C GLU A 253 -11.84 3.71 12.41
N LEU A 254 -11.20 3.52 11.26
CA LEU A 254 -9.81 3.09 11.18
C LEU A 254 -8.85 4.11 11.79
N GLU A 255 -9.06 5.42 11.58
CA GLU A 255 -8.29 6.48 12.25
C GLU A 255 -8.38 6.37 13.77
N SER A 256 -9.60 6.18 14.29
CA SER A 256 -9.85 5.99 15.73
C SER A 256 -9.14 4.74 16.27
N VAL A 257 -9.10 3.67 15.48
CA VAL A 257 -8.43 2.41 15.84
C VAL A 257 -6.89 2.56 15.84
N TYR A 258 -6.31 3.32 14.93
CA TYR A 258 -4.88 3.65 15.00
C TYR A 258 -4.53 4.42 16.29
N LEU A 259 -5.38 5.39 16.69
CA LEU A 259 -5.17 6.17 17.92
C LEU A 259 -5.33 5.32 19.19
N MET A 260 -6.16 4.28 19.16
CA MET A 260 -6.44 3.39 20.28
C MET A 260 -5.25 2.48 20.64
N ALA A 261 -4.45 2.10 19.65
CA ALA A 261 -3.39 1.10 19.76
C ALA A 261 -2.09 1.67 20.36
N ASP A 262 -1.24 0.77 20.83
CA ASP A 262 0.11 1.08 21.34
C ASP A 262 1.20 0.72 20.33
N ILE A 263 1.00 -0.37 19.57
CA ILE A 263 1.95 -0.84 18.55
C ILE A 263 1.17 -1.43 17.37
N HIS A 264 1.51 -1.02 16.17
CA HIS A 264 1.12 -1.72 14.95
C HIS A 264 2.06 -2.91 14.70
N VAL A 265 1.52 -4.12 14.56
CA VAL A 265 2.26 -5.34 14.24
C VAL A 265 2.06 -5.71 12.77
N PHE A 266 3.17 -5.83 12.04
CA PHE A 266 3.16 -6.07 10.61
C PHE A 266 4.07 -7.26 10.25
N PRO A 267 3.69 -8.50 10.61
CA PRO A 267 4.53 -9.70 10.52
C PRO A 267 4.54 -10.31 9.10
N VAL A 268 4.79 -9.49 8.08
CA VAL A 268 4.78 -9.88 6.66
C VAL A 268 5.74 -11.02 6.39
N GLN A 269 5.25 -12.06 5.73
CA GLN A 269 6.03 -13.24 5.34
C GLN A 269 6.60 -13.09 3.93
N GLU A 270 7.82 -13.59 3.72
CA GLU A 270 8.38 -13.73 2.38
C GLU A 270 7.78 -14.94 1.68
N ILE A 271 6.88 -14.69 0.74
CA ILE A 271 6.24 -15.75 -0.07
C ILE A 271 6.73 -15.62 -1.52
N PRO A 272 7.35 -16.67 -2.08
CA PRO A 272 7.78 -16.67 -3.48
C PRO A 272 6.62 -16.33 -4.43
N GLY A 273 6.79 -15.29 -5.23
CA GLY A 273 5.78 -14.83 -6.20
C GLY A 273 4.67 -13.94 -5.63
N ASP A 274 4.62 -13.70 -4.30
CA ASP A 274 3.64 -12.80 -3.65
C ASP A 274 4.36 -11.84 -2.67
N PRO A 275 5.23 -10.93 -3.16
CA PRO A 275 5.93 -9.99 -2.30
C PRO A 275 4.99 -8.91 -1.75
N GLU A 276 5.29 -8.39 -0.55
CA GLU A 276 4.69 -7.13 -0.10
C GLU A 276 5.27 -5.98 -0.93
N GLY A 277 4.39 -5.25 -1.63
CA GLY A 277 4.82 -4.19 -2.53
C GLY A 277 5.41 -2.98 -1.82
N PHE A 278 4.80 -2.54 -0.70
CA PHE A 278 5.27 -1.38 0.08
C PHE A 278 4.89 -1.47 1.56
N GLY A 279 3.59 -1.62 1.89
CA GLY A 279 3.12 -1.63 3.27
C GLY A 279 2.54 -0.29 3.72
N MET A 280 1.60 0.27 2.97
CA MET A 280 0.95 1.56 3.28
C MET A 280 0.47 1.66 4.73
N VAL A 281 -0.05 0.57 5.30
CA VAL A 281 -0.55 0.52 6.69
C VAL A 281 0.50 0.89 7.73
N ALA A 282 1.80 0.69 7.44
CA ALA A 282 2.88 1.10 8.34
C ALA A 282 3.09 2.63 8.32
N ILE A 283 2.93 3.26 7.14
CA ILE A 283 2.97 4.73 7.04
C ILE A 283 1.69 5.35 7.64
N GLU A 284 0.53 4.72 7.42
CA GLU A 284 -0.74 5.13 8.05
C GLU A 284 -0.61 5.09 9.58
N ALA A 285 -0.04 4.02 10.15
CA ALA A 285 0.26 3.93 11.58
C ALA A 285 1.20 5.07 12.03
N ALA A 286 2.29 5.30 11.33
CA ALA A 286 3.24 6.38 11.64
C ALA A 286 2.60 7.77 11.56
N ALA A 287 1.66 8.01 10.62
CA ALA A 287 0.90 9.25 10.52
C ALA A 287 0.01 9.51 11.74
N HIS A 288 -0.38 8.46 12.46
CA HIS A 288 -1.13 8.54 13.72
C HIS A 288 -0.22 8.50 14.97
N GLY A 289 1.10 8.52 14.79
CA GLY A 289 2.08 8.41 15.88
C GLY A 289 2.12 7.01 16.51
N LEU A 290 1.72 5.98 15.77
CA LEU A 290 1.72 4.58 16.20
C LEU A 290 2.95 3.86 15.63
N PRO A 291 3.90 3.40 16.47
CA PRO A 291 5.09 2.72 15.98
C PRO A 291 4.76 1.34 15.42
N THR A 292 5.46 0.95 14.35
CA THR A 292 5.30 -0.35 13.70
C THR A 292 6.44 -1.29 14.08
N VAL A 293 6.14 -2.54 14.49
CA VAL A 293 7.11 -3.64 14.48
C VAL A 293 6.80 -4.53 13.28
N ALA A 294 7.79 -4.77 12.43
CA ALA A 294 7.61 -5.50 11.18
C ALA A 294 8.80 -6.41 10.86
N TYR A 295 8.54 -7.49 10.12
CA TYR A 295 9.63 -8.19 9.44
C TYR A 295 10.15 -7.36 8.27
N ALA A 296 11.47 -7.36 8.08
CA ALA A 296 12.17 -6.66 7.01
C ALA A 296 11.99 -7.41 5.67
N ALA A 297 10.74 -7.52 5.18
CA ALA A 297 10.36 -8.31 4.03
C ALA A 297 9.79 -7.44 2.90
N GLY A 298 10.24 -7.64 1.67
CA GLY A 298 9.74 -6.92 0.51
C GLY A 298 9.86 -5.40 0.65
N GLY A 299 8.81 -4.66 0.31
CA GLY A 299 8.79 -3.19 0.39
C GLY A 299 8.56 -2.62 1.80
N VAL A 300 8.42 -3.46 2.84
CA VAL A 300 8.26 -3.02 4.23
C VAL A 300 9.45 -2.20 4.71
N VAL A 301 10.65 -2.51 4.23
CA VAL A 301 11.89 -1.79 4.55
C VAL A 301 11.88 -0.32 4.14
N ASP A 302 11.06 0.05 3.16
CA ASP A 302 10.87 1.43 2.72
C ASP A 302 9.71 2.13 3.48
N ALA A 303 8.83 1.34 4.11
CA ALA A 303 7.66 1.84 4.82
C ALA A 303 7.88 1.99 6.34
N VAL A 304 8.96 1.44 6.88
CA VAL A 304 9.34 1.56 8.30
C VAL A 304 10.75 2.10 8.40
N ALA A 305 10.90 3.28 9.00
CA ALA A 305 12.20 3.83 9.37
C ALA A 305 12.62 3.27 10.73
N ASP A 306 13.57 2.32 10.73
CA ASP A 306 14.03 1.67 11.95
C ASP A 306 14.55 2.66 12.99
N GLY A 307 14.05 2.59 14.21
CA GLY A 307 14.35 3.54 15.28
C GLY A 307 13.63 4.88 15.22
N VAL A 308 12.87 5.17 14.16
CA VAL A 308 12.10 6.41 13.98
C VAL A 308 10.60 6.13 13.96
N SER A 309 10.11 5.36 13.00
CA SER A 309 8.69 5.01 12.89
C SER A 309 8.38 3.58 13.34
N GLY A 310 9.39 2.83 13.82
CA GLY A 310 9.19 1.48 14.29
C GLY A 310 10.48 0.69 14.46
N ARG A 311 10.36 -0.63 14.42
CA ARG A 311 11.46 -1.58 14.45
C ARG A 311 11.34 -2.60 13.33
N LEU A 312 12.43 -2.85 12.65
CA LEU A 312 12.57 -3.91 11.65
C LEU A 312 13.25 -5.14 12.27
N VAL A 313 12.72 -6.31 11.98
CA VAL A 313 13.19 -7.60 12.49
C VAL A 313 13.52 -8.51 11.30
N PRO A 314 14.55 -9.33 11.35
CA PRO A 314 14.81 -10.31 10.30
C PRO A 314 13.60 -11.23 10.07
N PRO A 315 13.26 -11.55 8.81
CA PRO A 315 12.15 -12.47 8.52
C PRO A 315 12.28 -13.81 9.25
N GLY A 316 11.18 -14.24 9.90
CA GLY A 316 11.14 -15.51 10.65
C GLY A 316 11.72 -15.48 12.06
N ASP A 317 12.31 -14.37 12.51
CA ASP A 317 12.79 -14.24 13.90
C ASP A 317 11.63 -13.85 14.82
N SER A 318 10.85 -14.85 15.24
CA SER A 318 9.69 -14.66 16.12
C SER A 318 10.08 -14.15 17.52
N ALA A 319 11.21 -14.59 18.06
CA ALA A 319 11.71 -14.13 19.36
C ALA A 319 12.15 -12.66 19.29
N GLY A 320 12.94 -12.30 18.28
CA GLY A 320 13.33 -10.92 18.04
C GLY A 320 12.13 -10.00 17.79
N PHE A 321 11.07 -10.48 17.11
CA PHE A 321 9.86 -9.70 16.95
C PHE A 321 9.16 -9.41 18.28
N ALA A 322 9.01 -10.44 19.13
CA ALA A 322 8.42 -10.28 20.46
C ALA A 322 9.26 -9.32 21.33
N ASP A 323 10.59 -9.44 21.29
CA ASP A 323 11.51 -8.56 22.05
C ASP A 323 11.34 -7.09 21.60
N ARG A 324 11.20 -6.79 20.29
CA ARG A 324 10.98 -5.42 19.80
C ARG A 324 9.62 -4.87 20.22
N VAL A 325 8.57 -5.69 20.22
CA VAL A 325 7.27 -5.28 20.75
C VAL A 325 7.38 -4.95 22.24
N ILE A 326 8.00 -5.82 23.04
CA ILE A 326 8.21 -5.61 24.48
C ILE A 326 9.05 -4.37 24.74
N GLU A 327 10.13 -4.15 23.97
CA GLU A 327 10.98 -2.96 24.06
C GLU A 327 10.16 -1.68 23.87
N LEU A 328 9.33 -1.62 22.80
CA LEU A 328 8.54 -0.43 22.48
C LEU A 328 7.39 -0.19 23.47
N LEU A 329 6.81 -1.24 24.07
CA LEU A 329 5.83 -1.09 25.15
C LEU A 329 6.46 -0.51 26.42
N GLN A 330 7.73 -0.82 26.70
CA GLN A 330 8.47 -0.30 27.86
C GLN A 330 9.05 1.10 27.60
N ARG A 331 9.46 1.37 26.37
CA ARG A 331 10.12 2.61 25.94
C ARG A 331 9.57 3.05 24.58
N PRO A 332 8.43 3.74 24.57
CA PRO A 332 7.82 4.23 23.33
C PRO A 332 8.76 5.16 22.54
N LEU A 333 8.65 5.13 21.21
CA LEU A 333 9.34 6.09 20.35
C LEU A 333 8.67 7.47 20.45
N PRO A 334 9.44 8.56 20.25
CA PRO A 334 8.88 9.91 20.15
C PRO A 334 7.90 10.02 18.98
N ILE A 335 6.76 10.70 19.20
CA ILE A 335 5.70 10.81 18.19
C ILE A 335 6.11 11.76 17.06
N GLU A 336 6.73 12.90 17.36
CA GLU A 336 7.05 13.95 16.39
C GLU A 336 7.94 13.45 15.23
N PRO A 337 9.02 12.67 15.46
CA PRO A 337 9.80 12.08 14.36
C PRO A 337 8.99 11.11 13.50
N MET A 338 8.03 10.35 14.07
CA MET A 338 7.14 9.48 13.31
C MET A 338 6.22 10.28 12.39
N LEU A 339 5.58 11.34 12.91
CA LEU A 339 4.72 12.22 12.13
C LEU A 339 5.52 12.92 11.01
N ALA A 340 6.73 13.39 11.31
CA ALA A 340 7.62 14.02 10.32
C ALA A 340 8.01 13.02 9.21
N PHE A 341 8.29 11.76 9.56
CA PHE A 341 8.56 10.70 8.59
C PHE A 341 7.34 10.46 7.70
N ALA A 342 6.15 10.29 8.29
CA ALA A 342 4.91 10.04 7.54
C ALA A 342 4.52 11.21 6.63
N ALA A 343 4.79 12.46 7.04
CA ALA A 343 4.53 13.66 6.24
C ALA A 343 5.24 13.62 4.87
N GLY A 344 6.41 12.99 4.79
CA GLY A 344 7.13 12.75 3.55
C GLY A 344 6.37 11.85 2.56
N PHE A 345 5.33 11.14 3.01
CA PHE A 345 4.48 10.26 2.20
C PHE A 345 3.07 10.83 1.98
N SER A 346 2.85 12.14 2.19
CA SER A 346 1.56 12.74 1.87
C SER A 346 1.22 12.61 0.38
N TRP A 347 -0.08 12.59 0.05
CA TRP A 347 -0.53 12.53 -1.35
C TRP A 347 0.00 13.70 -2.20
N PRO A 348 0.05 14.96 -1.71
CA PRO A 348 0.69 16.04 -2.45
C PRO A 348 2.17 15.78 -2.75
N ALA A 349 2.97 15.32 -1.75
CA ALA A 349 4.38 14.98 -1.95
C ALA A 349 4.57 13.80 -2.94
N PHE A 350 3.65 12.82 -2.94
CA PHE A 350 3.60 11.78 -3.96
C PHE A 350 3.36 12.38 -5.35
N GLY A 351 2.40 13.30 -5.47
CA GLY A 351 2.06 13.97 -6.73
C GLY A 351 3.23 14.76 -7.31
N ASP A 352 3.97 15.50 -6.48
CA ASP A 352 5.14 16.27 -6.91
C ASP A 352 6.25 15.37 -7.43
N ARG A 353 6.57 14.29 -6.68
CA ARG A 353 7.57 13.30 -7.13
C ARG A 353 7.17 12.60 -8.41
N LEU A 354 5.87 12.28 -8.56
CA LEU A 354 5.35 11.64 -9.75
C LEU A 354 5.42 12.57 -10.97
N ALA A 355 4.98 13.81 -10.82
CA ALA A 355 5.05 14.81 -11.90
C ALA A 355 6.50 15.04 -12.35
N ALA A 356 7.43 15.21 -11.43
CA ALA A 356 8.86 15.35 -11.72
C ALA A 356 9.42 14.11 -12.46
N ALA A 357 9.09 12.90 -11.99
CA ALA A 357 9.53 11.65 -12.65
C ALA A 357 8.97 11.49 -14.06
N LEU A 358 7.75 11.96 -14.30
CA LEU A 358 7.11 11.98 -15.62
C LEU A 358 7.58 13.16 -16.48
N GLY A 359 8.35 14.11 -15.94
CA GLY A 359 8.80 15.32 -16.61
C GLY A 359 7.64 16.26 -16.95
N LEU A 360 6.63 16.29 -16.10
CA LEU A 360 5.53 17.25 -16.12
C LEU A 360 5.98 18.43 -15.26
N GLU A 361 6.45 19.49 -15.88
CA GLU A 361 6.83 20.71 -15.17
C GLU A 361 5.55 21.40 -14.65
N SER A 362 5.60 21.96 -13.44
CA SER A 362 4.52 22.79 -12.93
C SER A 362 4.35 24.03 -13.81
N MET A 363 3.12 24.32 -14.26
CA MET A 363 2.78 25.53 -15.04
C MET A 363 2.89 26.84 -14.22
N GLU A 364 3.61 26.88 -13.11
CA GLU A 364 3.71 28.05 -12.22
C GLU A 364 4.86 29.02 -12.50
N SER A 365 5.64 28.84 -13.56
CA SER A 365 6.75 29.80 -13.87
C SER A 365 6.50 30.70 -15.09
N GLY A 366 5.24 30.92 -15.47
CA GLY A 366 4.87 31.68 -16.68
C GLY A 366 4.07 32.97 -16.49
N ILE A 367 3.95 33.49 -15.25
CA ILE A 367 3.32 34.80 -15.01
C ILE A 367 4.24 35.63 -14.13
N MET A 368 5.29 36.15 -14.73
CA MET A 368 5.97 37.39 -14.37
C MET A 368 6.95 37.77 -15.52
N ASP A 369 6.47 38.47 -16.51
CA ASP A 369 7.17 39.56 -17.19
C ASP A 369 6.13 40.53 -17.77
#